data_bfef298d528b7b567e759c73529df694
#
_entry.id   bfef298d528b7b567e759c73529df694
#
_cell.length_a   1.000
_cell.length_b   1.000
_cell.length_c   1.000
_cell.angle_alpha   90.00
_cell.angle_beta   90.00
_cell.angle_gamma   90.00
#
_symmetry.space_group_name_H-M   'P 1'
#
loop_
_entity.id
_entity.type
_entity.pdbx_description
1 polymer ?
#
loop_
_entity_poly.entity_id
_entity_poly.type
_entity_poly.pdbx_seq_one_letter_code
_entity_poly.pdbx_strand_id
1 'polypeptide(L)'
;IEASGNKSNITKAKDRRLSTDLADVSNLDKNNKPFTQNDPRRIFNLGNRLWHTDSSFKEIPAKYSLLSARNISKEGGNTEFADMRSAYDNLDMNTKQKVDDMICEHSLIYSRQRLGFDMVKELSSEEIKNFTPVEQPLVRQNKITNRKTIFLSCHIGKIRNWIRPDSMCFIDDLIEYATQPKFKYIHKWSQNDLIIWDNRQTMHRARAFDDLKERRDMRRTTVLGEEKLL
;
A
#
# COMPACT_ATOMS: atom_id res chain seq x y z
N ILE A 1 -7.46 1.40 -19.39
CA ILE A 1 -7.13 0.75 -18.11
C ILE A 1 -5.70 0.26 -18.26
N GLU A 2 -4.73 0.98 -17.72
CA GLU A 2 -3.37 0.47 -17.63
C GLU A 2 -3.25 -0.43 -16.39
N ALA A 3 -3.03 -1.72 -16.61
CA ALA A 3 -2.66 -2.63 -15.55
C ALA A 3 -1.26 -2.27 -15.04
N SER A 4 -1.18 -1.69 -13.85
CA SER A 4 0.09 -1.23 -13.27
C SER A 4 0.83 -2.33 -12.49
N GLY A 5 0.61 -3.61 -12.83
CA GLY A 5 0.99 -4.76 -12.01
C GLY A 5 2.48 -4.89 -11.68
N ASN A 6 3.39 -4.50 -12.57
CA ASN A 6 4.77 -4.99 -12.49
C ASN A 6 5.89 -3.98 -12.36
N LYS A 7 5.63 -2.68 -12.51
CA LYS A 7 6.68 -1.64 -12.44
C LYS A 7 7.19 -1.37 -11.01
N SER A 8 6.54 -1.93 -9.99
CA SER A 8 6.88 -1.71 -8.57
C SER A 8 7.36 -2.98 -7.87
N ASN A 9 7.75 -4.02 -8.63
CA ASN A 9 8.17 -5.31 -8.09
C ASN A 9 9.66 -5.54 -8.37
N ILE A 10 10.38 -6.05 -7.37
CA ILE A 10 11.79 -6.44 -7.49
C ILE A 10 11.98 -7.77 -8.25
N THR A 11 10.90 -8.45 -8.64
CA THR A 11 10.98 -9.75 -9.34
C THR A 11 11.45 -9.54 -10.78
N LYS A 12 12.62 -10.10 -11.12
CA LYS A 12 13.17 -10.06 -12.48
C LYS A 12 12.26 -10.79 -13.46
N ALA A 13 12.26 -10.38 -14.73
CA ALA A 13 11.37 -10.92 -15.78
C ALA A 13 11.41 -12.46 -15.88
N LYS A 14 12.60 -13.07 -15.78
CA LYS A 14 12.82 -14.52 -15.83
C LYS A 14 12.23 -15.31 -14.65
N ASP A 15 11.96 -14.62 -13.54
CA ASP A 15 11.47 -15.19 -12.29
C ASP A 15 9.98 -14.91 -12.05
N ARG A 16 9.32 -14.23 -12.99
CA ARG A 16 7.90 -13.92 -12.91
C ARG A 16 7.05 -15.17 -13.11
N ARG A 17 6.00 -15.26 -12.34
CA ARG A 17 4.97 -16.31 -12.38
C ARG A 17 3.78 -15.93 -13.26
N LEU A 18 3.48 -14.63 -13.35
CA LEU A 18 2.32 -14.07 -14.04
C LEU A 18 2.73 -13.15 -15.19
N SER A 19 1.80 -12.91 -16.13
CA SER A 19 1.93 -11.87 -17.16
C SER A 19 2.09 -10.48 -16.54
N THR A 20 2.49 -9.51 -17.36
CA THR A 20 2.72 -8.13 -16.91
C THR A 20 1.45 -7.38 -16.51
N ASP A 21 0.27 -7.89 -16.87
CA ASP A 21 -1.02 -7.26 -16.62
C ASP A 21 -1.53 -7.48 -15.19
N LEU A 22 -0.95 -8.46 -14.49
CA LEU A 22 -1.32 -8.82 -13.14
C LEU A 22 -0.13 -8.67 -12.19
N ALA A 23 -0.35 -8.04 -11.05
CA ALA A 23 0.59 -8.09 -9.94
C ALA A 23 0.44 -9.41 -9.18
N ASP A 24 1.56 -10.08 -8.99
CA ASP A 24 1.64 -11.29 -8.16
C ASP A 24 1.73 -10.89 -6.68
N VAL A 25 0.64 -11.05 -5.95
CA VAL A 25 0.54 -10.78 -4.51
C VAL A 25 0.51 -12.12 -3.76
N SER A 26 1.46 -12.99 -4.08
CA SER A 26 1.60 -14.30 -3.47
C SER A 26 2.90 -14.41 -2.66
N ASN A 27 3.02 -15.50 -1.92
CA ASN A 27 4.28 -15.92 -1.29
C ASN A 27 5.00 -17.01 -2.08
N LEU A 28 4.81 -17.06 -3.41
CA LEU A 28 5.23 -18.18 -4.25
C LEU A 28 6.32 -17.78 -5.26
N ASP A 29 7.28 -18.70 -5.46
CA ASP A 29 8.26 -18.62 -6.53
C ASP A 29 7.68 -19.08 -7.89
N LYS A 30 8.49 -19.05 -8.95
CA LYS A 30 8.09 -19.50 -10.30
C LYS A 30 7.67 -20.97 -10.40
N ASN A 31 8.07 -21.80 -9.43
CA ASN A 31 7.70 -23.21 -9.32
C ASN A 31 6.49 -23.43 -8.42
N ASN A 32 5.80 -22.34 -8.02
CA ASN A 32 4.68 -22.35 -7.10
C ASN A 32 5.02 -22.91 -5.71
N LYS A 33 6.26 -22.74 -5.24
CA LYS A 33 6.68 -23.08 -3.87
C LYS A 33 6.77 -21.80 -3.03
N PRO A 34 6.44 -21.86 -1.72
CA PRO A 34 6.63 -20.73 -0.82
C PRO A 34 8.09 -20.25 -0.84
N PHE A 35 8.28 -18.94 -0.76
CA PHE A 35 9.60 -18.34 -0.61
C PHE A 35 10.29 -18.84 0.66
N THR A 36 11.61 -18.95 0.62
CA THR A 36 12.41 -19.20 1.82
C THR A 36 12.43 -17.98 2.75
N GLN A 37 12.83 -18.19 4.01
CA GLN A 37 12.81 -17.16 5.05
C GLN A 37 13.53 -15.86 4.63
N ASN A 38 14.71 -15.99 4.02
CA ASN A 38 15.57 -14.87 3.65
C ASN A 38 15.45 -14.46 2.16
N ASP A 39 14.44 -14.95 1.43
CA ASP A 39 14.21 -14.53 0.04
C ASP A 39 13.90 -13.03 -0.01
N PRO A 40 14.66 -12.21 -0.76
CA PRO A 40 14.41 -10.76 -0.86
C PRO A 40 12.99 -10.42 -1.30
N ARG A 41 12.39 -11.24 -2.18
CA ARG A 41 11.00 -11.05 -2.65
C ARG A 41 10.00 -11.24 -1.51
N ARG A 42 10.24 -12.23 -0.61
CA ARG A 42 9.43 -12.39 0.59
C ARG A 42 9.51 -11.15 1.48
N ILE A 43 10.75 -10.71 1.79
CA ILE A 43 10.98 -9.54 2.66
C ILE A 43 10.31 -8.30 2.05
N PHE A 44 10.47 -8.09 0.75
CA PHE A 44 9.80 -7.00 0.04
C PHE A 44 8.27 -7.07 0.18
N ASN A 45 7.69 -8.27 0.00
CA ASN A 45 6.25 -8.51 0.07
C ASN A 45 5.68 -8.33 1.49
N LEU A 46 6.50 -8.48 2.54
CA LEU A 46 6.09 -8.17 3.91
C LEU A 46 5.64 -6.71 4.09
N GLY A 47 6.05 -5.82 3.18
CA GLY A 47 5.53 -4.45 3.11
C GLY A 47 4.01 -4.36 2.99
N ASN A 48 3.35 -5.36 2.44
CA ASN A 48 1.88 -5.43 2.38
C ASN A 48 1.23 -5.61 3.77
N ARG A 49 2.01 -5.92 4.81
CA ARG A 49 1.54 -5.98 6.22
C ARG A 49 1.48 -4.61 6.88
N LEU A 50 2.10 -3.59 6.29
CA LEU A 50 1.99 -2.21 6.74
C LEU A 50 0.70 -1.60 6.19
N TRP A 51 0.09 -0.69 6.94
CA TRP A 51 -1.06 0.07 6.47
C TRP A 51 -0.66 0.97 5.30
N HIS A 52 -1.29 0.79 4.16
CA HIS A 52 -0.94 1.52 2.94
C HIS A 52 -2.14 1.79 2.04
N THR A 53 -1.93 2.73 1.15
CA THR A 53 -2.76 2.99 -0.02
C THR A 53 -1.94 2.64 -1.25
N ASP A 54 -2.50 1.85 -2.16
CA ASP A 54 -1.79 1.41 -3.36
C ASP A 54 -1.34 2.58 -4.24
N SER A 55 -0.10 2.49 -4.70
CA SER A 55 0.51 3.44 -5.64
C SER A 55 0.52 4.91 -5.18
N SER A 56 0.38 5.19 -3.87
CA SER A 56 0.47 6.56 -3.35
C SER A 56 1.83 7.23 -3.61
N PHE A 57 2.85 6.42 -3.90
CA PHE A 57 4.21 6.82 -4.26
C PHE A 57 4.39 7.09 -5.78
N LYS A 58 3.31 7.19 -6.55
CA LYS A 58 3.32 7.60 -7.96
C LYS A 58 2.68 8.97 -8.10
N GLU A 59 3.13 9.75 -9.10
CA GLU A 59 2.55 11.06 -9.39
C GLU A 59 1.04 11.01 -9.58
N ILE A 60 0.54 9.97 -10.29
CA ILE A 60 -0.88 9.65 -10.40
C ILE A 60 -1.14 8.40 -9.57
N PRO A 61 -1.72 8.53 -8.36
CA PRO A 61 -2.01 7.40 -7.49
C PRO A 61 -3.09 6.48 -8.07
N ALA A 62 -3.19 5.28 -7.52
CA ALA A 62 -4.25 4.34 -7.90
C ALA A 62 -5.64 4.86 -7.52
N LYS A 63 -6.62 4.66 -8.42
CA LYS A 63 -8.05 4.87 -8.17
C LYS A 63 -8.66 3.65 -7.52
N TYR A 64 -8.64 2.52 -8.21
CA TYR A 64 -9.16 1.26 -7.71
C TYR A 64 -8.10 0.16 -7.73
N SER A 65 -8.20 -0.75 -6.79
CA SER A 65 -7.49 -2.02 -6.85
C SER A 65 -8.48 -3.17 -6.80
N LEU A 66 -8.18 -4.22 -7.56
CA LEU A 66 -8.97 -5.44 -7.66
C LEU A 66 -8.06 -6.61 -7.26
N LEU A 67 -8.43 -7.35 -6.23
CA LEU A 67 -7.66 -8.48 -5.73
C LEU A 67 -8.49 -9.76 -5.77
N SER A 68 -7.97 -10.76 -6.48
CA SER A 68 -8.63 -12.05 -6.65
C SER A 68 -7.87 -13.14 -5.88
N ALA A 69 -8.58 -13.94 -5.08
CA ALA A 69 -8.05 -15.08 -4.33
C ALA A 69 -8.08 -16.36 -5.18
N ARG A 70 -6.90 -16.94 -5.45
CA ARG A 70 -6.77 -18.22 -6.14
C ARG A 70 -6.50 -19.37 -5.18
N ASN A 71 -5.67 -19.11 -4.19
CA ASN A 71 -5.41 -20.01 -3.08
C ASN A 71 -5.28 -19.18 -1.80
N ILE A 72 -5.85 -19.63 -0.72
CA ILE A 72 -5.86 -18.94 0.58
C ILE A 72 -5.16 -19.79 1.63
N SER A 73 -4.59 -19.15 2.65
CA SER A 73 -4.07 -19.82 3.85
C SER A 73 -5.22 -20.43 4.65
N LYS A 74 -4.96 -21.52 5.35
CA LYS A 74 -5.95 -22.15 6.24
C LYS A 74 -6.31 -21.24 7.40
N GLU A 75 -5.29 -20.56 7.94
CA GLU A 75 -5.44 -19.62 9.05
C GLU A 75 -4.73 -18.30 8.72
N GLY A 76 -5.28 -17.20 9.21
CA GLY A 76 -4.72 -15.87 8.99
C GLY A 76 -4.89 -15.37 7.56
N GLY A 77 -3.99 -14.50 7.11
CA GLY A 77 -3.97 -13.97 5.74
C GLY A 77 -5.14 -13.05 5.37
N ASN A 78 -5.98 -12.66 6.33
CA ASN A 78 -7.08 -11.72 6.13
C ASN A 78 -6.57 -10.39 5.57
N THR A 79 -7.45 -9.62 4.95
CA THR A 79 -7.14 -8.23 4.60
C THR A 79 -7.98 -7.29 5.45
N GLU A 80 -7.33 -6.32 6.07
CA GLU A 80 -7.98 -5.24 6.80
C GLU A 80 -8.06 -4.01 5.92
N PHE A 81 -9.21 -3.33 5.94
CA PHE A 81 -9.48 -2.06 5.28
C PHE A 81 -9.88 -1.03 6.33
N ALA A 82 -9.46 0.22 6.16
CA ALA A 82 -9.83 1.32 7.04
C ALA A 82 -10.45 2.46 6.20
N ASP A 83 -11.62 2.97 6.64
CA ASP A 83 -12.35 4.08 5.99
C ASP A 83 -11.72 5.42 6.37
N MET A 84 -10.96 5.97 5.46
CA MET A 84 -10.23 7.23 5.64
C MET A 84 -11.14 8.46 5.62
N ARG A 85 -12.35 8.35 5.08
CA ARG A 85 -13.37 9.41 5.14
C ARG A 85 -13.90 9.53 6.55
N SER A 86 -14.33 8.40 7.12
CA SER A 86 -14.83 8.36 8.49
C SER A 86 -13.73 8.74 9.48
N ALA A 87 -12.48 8.34 9.24
CA ALA A 87 -11.35 8.76 10.05
C ALA A 87 -11.18 10.28 10.01
N TYR A 88 -11.22 10.92 8.83
CA TYR A 88 -11.15 12.37 8.71
C TYR A 88 -12.35 13.07 9.39
N ASP A 89 -13.56 12.60 9.14
CA ASP A 89 -14.79 13.22 9.68
C ASP A 89 -14.77 13.28 11.21
N ASN A 90 -14.16 12.29 11.86
CA ASN A 90 -14.07 12.15 13.31
C ASN A 90 -12.82 12.79 13.95
N LEU A 91 -11.92 13.41 13.17
CA LEU A 91 -10.85 14.24 13.73
C LEU A 91 -11.44 15.45 14.47
N ASP A 92 -10.78 15.91 15.53
CA ASP A 92 -11.10 17.18 16.16
C ASP A 92 -10.77 18.36 15.23
N MET A 93 -11.36 19.51 15.50
CA MET A 93 -11.23 20.68 14.62
C MET A 93 -9.80 21.20 14.51
N ASN A 94 -9.01 21.14 15.59
CA ASN A 94 -7.62 21.60 15.57
C ASN A 94 -6.77 20.70 14.67
N THR A 95 -6.96 19.38 14.79
CA THR A 95 -6.27 18.41 13.95
C THR A 95 -6.68 18.57 12.48
N LYS A 96 -7.99 18.77 12.18
CA LYS A 96 -8.46 19.04 10.80
C LYS A 96 -7.76 20.27 10.22
N GLN A 97 -7.77 21.40 10.93
CA GLN A 97 -7.09 22.61 10.47
C GLN A 97 -5.60 22.40 10.23
N LYS A 98 -4.95 21.60 11.09
CA LYS A 98 -3.53 21.28 10.96
C LYS A 98 -3.21 20.44 9.73
N VAL A 99 -4.03 19.42 9.41
CA VAL A 99 -3.74 18.45 8.34
C VAL A 99 -4.21 18.90 6.96
N ASP A 100 -5.17 19.81 6.85
CA ASP A 100 -5.85 20.18 5.60
C ASP A 100 -4.89 20.67 4.50
N ASP A 101 -3.87 21.43 4.87
CA ASP A 101 -2.90 22.00 3.93
C ASP A 101 -1.56 21.26 3.92
N MET A 102 -1.45 20.14 4.64
CA MET A 102 -0.21 19.37 4.68
C MET A 102 0.06 18.65 3.38
N ILE A 103 1.33 18.70 2.96
CA ILE A 103 1.86 17.96 1.81
C ILE A 103 2.90 16.98 2.32
N CYS A 104 2.82 15.73 1.86
CA CYS A 104 3.68 14.64 2.29
C CYS A 104 4.46 14.06 1.11
N GLU A 105 5.73 13.71 1.34
CA GLU A 105 6.56 12.96 0.41
C GLU A 105 6.27 11.46 0.55
N HIS A 106 5.87 10.82 -0.54
CA HIS A 106 5.61 9.38 -0.62
C HIS A 106 6.66 8.68 -1.48
N SER A 107 7.25 7.60 -0.96
CA SER A 107 8.13 6.71 -1.71
C SER A 107 7.99 5.27 -1.25
N LEU A 108 8.09 4.33 -2.20
CA LEU A 108 8.14 2.90 -1.87
C LEU A 108 9.37 2.59 -1.00
N ILE A 109 10.48 3.29 -1.21
CA ILE A 109 11.73 3.15 -0.45
C ILE A 109 11.47 3.36 1.04
N TYR A 110 10.73 4.39 1.43
CA TYR A 110 10.46 4.68 2.85
C TYR A 110 9.79 3.51 3.57
N SER A 111 8.76 2.91 2.96
CA SER A 111 8.06 1.78 3.56
C SER A 111 8.93 0.53 3.68
N ARG A 112 9.85 0.31 2.74
CA ARG A 112 10.76 -0.84 2.76
C ARG A 112 11.89 -0.67 3.77
N GLN A 113 12.41 0.55 3.91
CA GLN A 113 13.37 0.89 4.98
C GLN A 113 12.80 0.64 6.38
N ARG A 114 11.50 0.87 6.60
CA ARG A 114 10.81 0.53 7.88
C ARG A 114 10.89 -0.96 8.22
N LEU A 115 11.03 -1.82 7.24
CA LEU A 115 11.18 -3.27 7.39
C LEU A 115 12.64 -3.73 7.43
N GLY A 116 13.60 -2.80 7.39
CA GLY A 116 15.02 -3.11 7.28
C GLY A 116 15.43 -3.60 5.89
N PHE A 117 14.57 -3.47 4.86
CA PHE A 117 14.89 -3.83 3.49
C PHE A 117 15.53 -2.64 2.77
N ASP A 118 16.80 -2.81 2.41
CA ASP A 118 17.57 -1.77 1.72
C ASP A 118 17.43 -1.90 0.20
N MET A 119 16.44 -1.18 -0.36
CA MET A 119 16.19 -1.18 -1.81
C MET A 119 17.40 -0.65 -2.61
N VAL A 120 18.24 0.19 -2.01
CA VAL A 120 19.40 0.77 -2.71
C VAL A 120 20.45 -0.31 -3.01
N LYS A 121 20.57 -1.32 -2.16
CA LYS A 121 21.45 -2.48 -2.40
C LYS A 121 20.89 -3.50 -3.37
N GLU A 122 19.56 -3.60 -3.46
CA GLU A 122 18.87 -4.63 -4.26
C GLU A 122 18.56 -4.19 -5.68
N LEU A 123 18.54 -2.88 -5.95
CA LEU A 123 18.15 -2.28 -7.22
C LEU A 123 19.29 -1.50 -7.85
N SER A 124 19.30 -1.44 -9.18
CA SER A 124 20.19 -0.56 -9.92
C SER A 124 19.83 0.92 -9.73
N SER A 125 20.79 1.82 -9.99
CA SER A 125 20.57 3.27 -9.92
C SER A 125 19.45 3.75 -10.86
N GLU A 126 19.22 3.06 -11.97
CA GLU A 126 18.13 3.36 -12.91
C GLU A 126 16.77 2.92 -12.33
N GLU A 127 16.71 1.73 -11.72
CA GLU A 127 15.48 1.25 -11.07
C GLU A 127 15.10 2.13 -9.88
N ILE A 128 16.09 2.63 -9.10
CA ILE A 128 15.85 3.53 -7.95
C ILE A 128 15.19 4.85 -8.40
N LYS A 129 15.51 5.37 -9.58
CA LYS A 129 14.87 6.58 -10.12
C LYS A 129 13.36 6.46 -10.24
N ASN A 130 12.83 5.24 -10.45
CA ASN A 130 11.39 4.98 -10.50
C ASN A 130 10.71 5.11 -9.12
N PHE A 131 11.48 5.24 -8.05
CA PHE A 131 11.00 5.36 -6.67
C PHE A 131 11.39 6.70 -6.03
N THR A 132 11.77 7.69 -6.86
CA THR A 132 11.95 9.07 -6.39
C THR A 132 10.70 9.51 -5.64
N PRO A 133 10.83 10.13 -4.46
CA PRO A 133 9.69 10.60 -3.69
C PRO A 133 8.80 11.54 -4.52
N VAL A 134 7.48 11.36 -4.38
CA VAL A 134 6.47 12.24 -4.97
C VAL A 134 5.71 12.94 -3.85
N GLU A 135 5.32 14.17 -4.09
CA GLU A 135 4.51 14.92 -3.14
C GLU A 135 3.03 14.67 -3.37
N GLN A 136 2.29 14.51 -2.27
CA GLN A 136 0.85 14.29 -2.26
C GLN A 136 0.21 15.12 -1.13
N PRO A 137 -1.02 15.63 -1.31
CA PRO A 137 -1.73 16.28 -0.21
C PRO A 137 -2.12 15.23 0.83
N LEU A 138 -1.99 15.57 2.12
CA LEU A 138 -2.42 14.68 3.21
C LEU A 138 -3.95 14.57 3.29
N VAL A 139 -4.68 15.58 2.85
CA VAL A 139 -6.14 15.56 2.76
C VAL A 139 -6.56 15.74 1.32
N ARG A 140 -7.45 14.86 0.86
CA ARG A 140 -8.04 14.89 -0.47
C ARG A 140 -9.53 15.21 -0.36
N GLN A 141 -10.06 15.94 -1.33
CA GLN A 141 -11.49 16.18 -1.45
C GLN A 141 -12.05 15.47 -2.69
N ASN A 142 -13.11 14.73 -2.53
CA ASN A 142 -13.83 14.13 -3.63
C ASN A 142 -14.59 15.21 -4.39
N LYS A 143 -14.28 15.41 -5.68
CA LYS A 143 -14.88 16.48 -6.52
C LYS A 143 -16.39 16.34 -6.72
N ILE A 144 -16.94 15.13 -6.57
CA ILE A 144 -18.38 14.86 -6.76
C ILE A 144 -19.15 15.05 -5.47
N THR A 145 -18.63 14.51 -4.36
CA THR A 145 -19.35 14.50 -3.07
C THR A 145 -18.90 15.60 -2.12
N ASN A 146 -17.85 16.34 -2.46
CA ASN A 146 -17.15 17.32 -1.61
C ASN A 146 -16.65 16.76 -0.27
N ARG A 147 -16.76 15.45 -0.04
CA ARG A 147 -16.31 14.82 1.20
C ARG A 147 -14.79 14.73 1.23
N LYS A 148 -14.20 15.11 2.35
CA LYS A 148 -12.76 15.02 2.57
C LYS A 148 -12.35 13.63 3.06
N THR A 149 -11.10 13.28 2.77
CA THR A 149 -10.47 11.99 3.11
C THR A 149 -9.04 12.24 3.52
N ILE A 150 -8.60 11.66 4.63
CA ILE A 150 -7.18 11.69 4.97
C ILE A 150 -6.43 10.64 4.14
N PHE A 151 -5.36 11.07 3.43
CA PHE A 151 -4.63 10.23 2.47
C PHE A 151 -3.32 9.70 3.08
N LEU A 152 -3.47 8.72 3.97
CA LEU A 152 -2.38 8.10 4.72
C LEU A 152 -1.80 6.87 4.00
N SER A 153 -0.53 6.60 4.25
CA SER A 153 0.16 5.40 3.78
C SER A 153 1.50 5.23 4.51
N CYS A 154 1.93 3.98 4.73
CA CYS A 154 3.31 3.69 5.17
C CYS A 154 4.39 4.17 4.19
N HIS A 155 4.00 4.61 3.00
CA HIS A 155 4.91 5.19 2.01
C HIS A 155 5.28 6.64 2.30
N ILE A 156 4.61 7.31 3.25
CA ILE A 156 4.98 8.65 3.70
C ILE A 156 6.29 8.57 4.46
N GLY A 157 7.26 9.40 4.06
CA GLY A 157 8.55 9.51 4.74
C GLY A 157 8.81 10.87 5.36
N LYS A 158 8.06 11.91 4.91
CA LYS A 158 8.27 13.27 5.38
C LYS A 158 7.05 14.15 5.10
N ILE A 159 6.79 15.11 5.96
CA ILE A 159 5.87 16.23 5.73
C ILE A 159 6.70 17.41 5.24
N ARG A 160 6.22 18.13 4.23
CA ARG A 160 6.90 19.31 3.68
C ARG A 160 7.20 20.31 4.80
N ASN A 161 8.41 20.84 4.83
CA ASN A 161 8.93 21.78 5.81
C ASN A 161 9.09 21.24 7.25
N TRP A 162 8.84 19.93 7.47
CA TRP A 162 9.12 19.33 8.77
C TRP A 162 10.42 18.51 8.73
N ILE A 163 11.07 18.32 9.87
CA ILE A 163 12.14 17.32 9.98
C ILE A 163 11.54 15.91 9.93
N ARG A 164 12.32 14.96 9.43
CA ARG A 164 11.82 13.60 9.23
C ARG A 164 11.34 12.91 10.52
N PRO A 165 12.04 12.98 11.66
CA PRO A 165 11.57 12.35 12.90
C PRO A 165 10.18 12.82 13.31
N ASP A 166 9.94 14.13 13.36
CA ASP A 166 8.64 14.72 13.74
C ASP A 166 7.54 14.30 12.76
N SER A 167 7.88 14.27 11.46
CA SER A 167 6.96 13.82 10.42
C SER A 167 6.53 12.37 10.65
N MET A 168 7.49 11.49 10.96
CA MET A 168 7.22 10.07 11.17
C MET A 168 6.37 9.81 12.41
N CYS A 169 6.70 10.47 13.54
CA CYS A 169 5.88 10.36 14.74
C CYS A 169 4.44 10.80 14.48
N PHE A 170 4.25 11.97 13.88
CA PHE A 170 2.92 12.51 13.60
C PHE A 170 2.12 11.63 12.62
N ILE A 171 2.75 11.12 11.57
CA ILE A 171 2.08 10.22 10.60
C ILE A 171 1.74 8.87 11.24
N ASP A 172 2.60 8.34 12.11
CA ASP A 172 2.32 7.08 12.81
C ASP A 172 1.15 7.23 13.79
N ASP A 173 1.06 8.34 14.53
CA ASP A 173 -0.09 8.67 15.39
C ASP A 173 -1.40 8.77 14.57
N LEU A 174 -1.35 9.42 13.40
CA LEU A 174 -2.51 9.50 12.50
C LEU A 174 -2.91 8.14 11.94
N ILE A 175 -1.96 7.28 11.57
CA ILE A 175 -2.24 5.92 11.10
C ILE A 175 -2.87 5.10 12.23
N GLU A 176 -2.33 5.17 13.46
CA GLU A 176 -2.89 4.48 14.61
C GLU A 176 -4.33 4.93 14.87
N TYR A 177 -4.56 6.24 14.90
CA TYR A 177 -5.91 6.80 15.03
C TYR A 177 -6.86 6.31 13.92
N ALA A 178 -6.45 6.42 12.66
CA ALA A 178 -7.29 6.13 11.49
C ALA A 178 -7.56 4.63 11.29
N THR A 179 -6.85 3.76 12.02
CA THR A 179 -7.00 2.30 11.93
C THR A 179 -7.60 1.66 13.18
N GLN A 180 -8.25 2.49 14.04
CA GLN A 180 -9.02 2.00 15.18
C GLN A 180 -10.17 1.08 14.73
N PRO A 181 -10.65 0.19 15.60
CA PRO A 181 -11.73 -0.76 15.27
C PRO A 181 -12.96 -0.12 14.63
N LYS A 182 -13.36 1.08 15.08
CA LYS A 182 -14.55 1.80 14.58
C LYS A 182 -14.46 2.22 13.10
N PHE A 183 -13.25 2.28 12.53
CA PHE A 183 -13.03 2.64 11.12
C PHE A 183 -12.66 1.42 10.27
N LYS A 184 -12.54 0.23 10.87
CA LYS A 184 -11.90 -0.93 10.26
C LYS A 184 -12.91 -2.01 9.85
N TYR A 185 -12.75 -2.51 8.64
CA TYR A 185 -13.39 -3.72 8.15
C TYR A 185 -12.35 -4.81 7.94
N ILE A 186 -12.66 -6.06 8.33
CA ILE A 186 -11.79 -7.22 8.16
C ILE A 186 -12.46 -8.18 7.18
N HIS A 187 -11.81 -8.37 6.02
CA HIS A 187 -12.23 -9.39 5.07
C HIS A 187 -11.53 -10.72 5.35
N LYS A 188 -12.34 -11.74 5.64
CA LYS A 188 -11.91 -13.15 5.69
C LYS A 188 -12.08 -13.75 4.31
N TRP A 189 -10.97 -14.17 3.69
CA TRP A 189 -10.97 -14.66 2.34
C TRP A 189 -11.62 -16.03 2.19
N SER A 190 -12.43 -16.18 1.14
CA SER A 190 -12.81 -17.45 0.54
C SER A 190 -12.10 -17.62 -0.81
N GLN A 191 -11.84 -18.87 -1.20
CA GLN A 191 -11.27 -19.14 -2.52
C GLN A 191 -12.21 -18.60 -3.61
N ASN A 192 -11.64 -17.97 -4.64
CA ASN A 192 -12.32 -17.29 -5.74
C ASN A 192 -13.01 -15.96 -5.38
N ASP A 193 -12.85 -15.44 -4.17
CA ASP A 193 -13.27 -14.08 -3.88
C ASP A 193 -12.58 -13.08 -4.81
N LEU A 194 -13.32 -12.05 -5.18
CA LEU A 194 -12.83 -10.85 -5.83
C LEU A 194 -13.26 -9.63 -5.01
N ILE A 195 -12.30 -8.86 -4.51
CA ILE A 195 -12.56 -7.60 -3.81
C ILE A 195 -12.08 -6.44 -4.66
N ILE A 196 -12.88 -5.39 -4.67
CA ILE A 196 -12.57 -4.10 -5.30
C ILE A 196 -12.63 -3.05 -4.21
N TRP A 197 -11.58 -2.21 -4.12
CA TRP A 197 -11.59 -1.07 -3.21
C TRP A 197 -11.12 0.22 -3.87
N ASP A 198 -11.58 1.33 -3.32
CA ASP A 198 -11.24 2.67 -3.75
C ASP A 198 -10.06 3.21 -2.93
N ASN A 199 -8.88 3.28 -3.54
CA ASN A 199 -7.66 3.78 -2.92
C ASN A 199 -7.71 5.27 -2.55
N ARG A 200 -8.68 6.00 -3.08
CA ARG A 200 -8.84 7.43 -2.77
C ARG A 200 -9.42 7.66 -1.38
N GLN A 201 -9.98 6.62 -0.77
CA GLN A 201 -10.73 6.72 0.48
C GLN A 201 -10.53 5.54 1.43
N THR A 202 -9.62 4.63 1.12
CA THR A 202 -9.31 3.49 2.01
C THR A 202 -7.81 3.26 2.13
N MET A 203 -7.36 2.93 3.34
CA MET A 203 -6.10 2.20 3.54
C MET A 203 -6.39 0.71 3.72
N HIS A 204 -5.39 -0.13 3.45
CA HIS A 204 -5.50 -1.55 3.69
C HIS A 204 -4.17 -2.17 4.10
N ARG A 205 -4.25 -3.38 4.67
CA ARG A 205 -3.08 -4.23 4.93
C ARG A 205 -3.43 -5.71 4.92
N ALA A 206 -2.46 -6.56 4.58
CA ALA A 206 -2.57 -7.99 4.77
C ALA A 206 -2.21 -8.37 6.22
N ARG A 207 -2.91 -9.34 6.78
CA ARG A 207 -2.55 -9.93 8.07
C ARG A 207 -1.60 -11.11 7.90
N ALA A 208 -0.88 -11.42 8.96
CA ALA A 208 0.06 -12.53 8.98
C ALA A 208 -0.66 -13.88 8.75
N PHE A 209 0.06 -14.81 8.16
CA PHE A 209 -0.24 -16.25 8.05
C PHE A 209 1.11 -16.99 8.03
N ASP A 210 1.12 -18.31 8.09
CA ASP A 210 2.36 -19.10 8.02
C ASP A 210 2.89 -19.13 6.56
N ASP A 211 3.47 -18.00 6.15
CA ASP A 211 3.91 -17.75 4.77
C ASP A 211 5.15 -18.57 4.33
N LEU A 212 5.77 -19.29 5.26
CA LEU A 212 6.86 -20.23 4.95
C LEU A 212 6.36 -21.64 4.64
N LYS A 213 5.17 -22.00 5.12
CA LYS A 213 4.60 -23.34 4.94
C LYS A 213 3.36 -23.37 4.09
N GLU A 214 2.47 -22.36 4.23
CA GLU A 214 1.21 -22.32 3.51
C GLU A 214 1.33 -21.52 2.22
N ARG A 215 0.64 -21.97 1.20
CA ARG A 215 0.57 -21.27 -0.09
C ARG A 215 -0.59 -20.29 -0.08
N ARG A 216 -0.31 -19.03 -0.46
CA ARG A 216 -1.33 -18.02 -0.69
C ARG A 216 -1.10 -17.40 -2.06
N ASP A 217 -2.02 -17.60 -3.01
CA ASP A 217 -1.95 -17.09 -4.38
C ASP A 217 -3.05 -16.06 -4.60
N MET A 218 -2.66 -14.79 -4.62
CA MET A 218 -3.53 -13.65 -4.86
C MET A 218 -3.03 -12.90 -6.10
N ARG A 219 -3.96 -12.41 -6.92
CA ARG A 219 -3.65 -11.67 -8.13
C ARG A 219 -4.33 -10.32 -8.11
N ARG A 220 -3.56 -9.26 -8.33
CA ARG A 220 -4.06 -7.91 -8.29
C ARG A 220 -3.94 -7.23 -9.66
N THR A 221 -4.95 -6.45 -10.01
CA THR A 221 -4.84 -5.38 -11.00
C THR A 221 -5.21 -4.06 -10.37
N THR A 222 -4.71 -2.95 -10.95
CA THR A 222 -4.90 -1.62 -10.40
C THR A 222 -5.33 -0.68 -11.51
N VAL A 223 -6.40 0.06 -11.29
CA VAL A 223 -6.87 1.14 -12.16
C VAL A 223 -6.20 2.43 -11.69
N LEU A 224 -5.50 3.11 -12.57
CA LEU A 224 -4.86 4.38 -12.26
C LEU A 224 -5.89 5.48 -11.99
N GLY A 225 -5.48 6.51 -11.28
CA GLY A 225 -6.19 7.78 -11.18
C GLY A 225 -6.22 8.52 -12.51
N GLU A 226 -6.94 9.61 -12.56
CA GLU A 226 -7.15 10.39 -13.79
C GLU A 226 -6.19 11.58 -13.86
N GLU A 227 -5.65 12.03 -12.71
CA GLU A 227 -4.83 13.23 -12.61
C GLU A 227 -3.84 13.18 -11.46
N LYS A 228 -2.83 14.05 -11.51
CA LYS A 228 -2.00 14.39 -10.35
C LYS A 228 -2.84 15.09 -9.30
N LEU A 229 -2.42 15.01 -8.04
CA LEU A 229 -3.15 15.63 -6.92
C LEU A 229 -2.63 17.01 -6.55
N LEU A 230 -1.41 17.36 -7.02
CA LEU A 230 -0.74 18.64 -6.87
C LEU A 230 -0.32 19.17 -8.22
#